data_9108b91d389e29947ddab4c0b935f895
#
_entry.id   9108b91d389e29947ddab4c0b935f895
#
_cell.length_a   1.000
_cell.length_b   1.000
_cell.length_c   1.000
_cell.angle_alpha   90.00
_cell.angle_beta   90.00
_cell.angle_gamma   90.00
#
_symmetry.space_group_name_H-M   'P 1'
#
loop_
_entity.id
_entity.type
_entity.pdbx_description
1 polymer ?
#
loop_
_entity_poly.entity_id
_entity_poly.type
_entity_poly.pdbx_seq_one_letter_code
_entity_poly.pdbx_strand_id
1 'polypeptide(L)'
;MPKKHISPAERRHQDYLRRKSLKVGAVYEARLARARAKEVRRVLDVCSGYPIIQWPSIIDITLDETGYLPKWWDGLFHDVGLPMCKSTARDLSQAKAADDSSDLLWADSLRDYAANRAGSNISIVSGTLRDSLLAILRNEMEDEPALGIEKLVKRIYGKYKELAKWQVRRIAQTEAMVAMADASNVAAQTLDVAFTKQWCISGLGNTRDTHEAMDGVTVDQYDPFTLPGGQLMYPHDTSLGASASEIINCACCCIRRPK
;
A
#
# COMPACT_ATOMS: atom_id res chain seq x y z
N MET A 1 -22.14 16.69 5.73
CA MET A 1 -21.01 17.46 5.18
C MET A 1 -21.42 18.04 3.83
N PRO A 2 -21.03 19.29 3.50
CA PRO A 2 -21.38 19.88 2.20
C PRO A 2 -20.69 19.13 1.07
N LYS A 3 -21.46 18.83 0.00
CA LYS A 3 -20.93 18.26 -1.23
C LYS A 3 -20.75 19.37 -2.27
N LYS A 4 -19.55 19.47 -2.85
CA LYS A 4 -19.28 20.35 -3.97
C LYS A 4 -19.13 19.53 -5.24
N HIS A 5 -19.54 20.10 -6.36
CA HIS A 5 -19.37 19.45 -7.67
C HIS A 5 -17.87 19.33 -8.01
N ILE A 6 -17.45 18.13 -8.42
CA ILE A 6 -16.11 17.86 -8.96
C ILE A 6 -16.21 18.04 -10.48
N SER A 7 -15.44 18.95 -11.03
CA SER A 7 -15.44 19.19 -12.47
C SER A 7 -14.91 17.98 -13.27
N PRO A 8 -15.34 17.79 -14.52
CA PRO A 8 -14.79 16.73 -15.37
C PRO A 8 -13.26 16.84 -15.58
N ALA A 9 -12.72 18.05 -15.57
CA ALA A 9 -11.27 18.26 -15.70
C ALA A 9 -10.51 17.76 -14.46
N GLU A 10 -10.99 18.08 -13.26
CA GLU A 10 -10.42 17.58 -12.01
C GLU A 10 -10.48 16.07 -11.91
N ARG A 11 -11.62 15.44 -12.28
CA ARG A 11 -11.72 13.96 -12.31
C ARG A 11 -10.71 13.35 -13.28
N ARG A 12 -10.59 13.88 -14.50
CA ARG A 12 -9.58 13.38 -15.47
C ARG A 12 -8.16 13.53 -14.96
N HIS A 13 -7.84 14.64 -14.26
CA HIS A 13 -6.53 14.84 -13.67
C HIS A 13 -6.25 13.81 -12.56
N GLN A 14 -7.19 13.59 -11.65
CA GLN A 14 -7.05 12.57 -10.59
C GLN A 14 -6.96 11.16 -11.18
N ASP A 15 -7.73 10.83 -12.21
CA ASP A 15 -7.63 9.55 -12.90
C ASP A 15 -6.27 9.35 -13.58
N TYR A 16 -5.70 10.39 -14.15
CA TYR A 16 -4.35 10.35 -14.71
C TYR A 16 -3.31 10.05 -13.63
N LEU A 17 -3.33 10.77 -12.49
CA LEU A 17 -2.40 10.57 -11.39
C LEU A 17 -2.52 9.16 -10.82
N ARG A 18 -3.74 8.69 -10.59
CA ARG A 18 -4.03 7.32 -10.13
C ARG A 18 -3.46 6.27 -11.08
N ARG A 19 -3.73 6.38 -12.38
CA ARG A 19 -3.20 5.44 -13.38
C ARG A 19 -1.66 5.45 -13.41
N LYS A 20 -1.05 6.61 -13.27
CA LYS A 20 0.40 6.74 -13.18
C LYS A 20 0.95 6.02 -11.95
N SER A 21 0.38 6.25 -10.77
CA SER A 21 0.76 5.58 -9.52
C SER A 21 0.59 4.06 -9.60
N LEU A 22 -0.52 3.58 -10.16
CA LEU A 22 -0.76 2.14 -10.35
C LEU A 22 0.21 1.50 -11.35
N LYS A 23 0.67 2.23 -12.38
CA LYS A 23 1.72 1.72 -13.29
C LYS A 23 3.06 1.55 -12.57
N VAL A 24 3.43 2.49 -11.72
CA VAL A 24 4.62 2.34 -10.85
C VAL A 24 4.41 1.16 -9.90
N GLY A 25 3.26 1.06 -9.25
CA GLY A 25 2.88 -0.05 -8.38
C GLY A 25 3.04 -1.42 -9.04
N ALA A 26 2.70 -1.55 -10.34
CA ALA A 26 2.88 -2.80 -11.08
C ALA A 26 4.36 -3.22 -11.24
N VAL A 27 5.28 -2.28 -11.35
CA VAL A 27 6.73 -2.56 -11.33
C VAL A 27 7.15 -3.09 -9.96
N TYR A 28 6.64 -2.49 -8.90
CA TYR A 28 6.90 -2.92 -7.53
C TYR A 28 6.21 -4.23 -7.17
N GLU A 29 5.06 -4.56 -7.79
CA GLU A 29 4.46 -5.89 -7.72
C GLU A 29 5.44 -6.98 -8.13
N ALA A 30 6.10 -6.84 -9.28
CA ALA A 30 7.08 -7.82 -9.77
C ALA A 30 8.32 -7.91 -8.87
N ARG A 31 8.77 -6.79 -8.29
CA ARG A 31 9.88 -6.76 -7.32
C ARG A 31 9.49 -7.49 -6.03
N LEU A 32 8.32 -7.23 -5.49
CA LEU A 32 7.79 -7.87 -4.29
C LEU A 32 7.60 -9.37 -4.49
N ALA A 33 7.03 -9.79 -5.64
CA ALA A 33 6.86 -11.20 -5.97
C ALA A 33 8.20 -11.95 -5.96
N ARG A 34 9.26 -11.36 -6.54
CA ARG A 34 10.60 -11.96 -6.55
C ARG A 34 11.21 -12.03 -5.15
N ALA A 35 11.09 -10.97 -4.34
CA ALA A 35 11.59 -10.95 -2.98
C ALA A 35 10.92 -12.05 -2.14
N ARG A 36 9.60 -12.14 -2.21
CA ARG A 36 8.80 -13.16 -1.53
C ARG A 36 9.14 -14.58 -1.97
N ALA A 37 9.30 -14.82 -3.26
CA ALA A 37 9.69 -16.13 -3.77
C ALA A 37 11.07 -16.57 -3.26
N LYS A 38 12.02 -15.64 -3.12
CA LYS A 38 13.33 -15.92 -2.50
C LYS A 38 13.21 -16.25 -1.02
N GLU A 39 12.40 -15.49 -0.29
CA GLU A 39 12.17 -15.70 1.14
C GLU A 39 11.55 -17.08 1.40
N VAL A 40 10.49 -17.45 0.68
CA VAL A 40 9.87 -18.77 0.79
C VAL A 40 10.85 -19.88 0.47
N ARG A 41 11.66 -19.72 -0.58
CA ARG A 41 12.69 -20.72 -0.91
C ARG A 41 13.67 -20.90 0.23
N ARG A 42 14.20 -19.80 0.79
CA ARG A 42 15.10 -19.83 1.94
C ARG A 42 14.49 -20.56 3.14
N VAL A 43 13.23 -20.24 3.46
CA VAL A 43 12.49 -20.89 4.56
C VAL A 43 12.38 -22.40 4.33
N LEU A 44 11.98 -22.81 3.12
CA LEU A 44 11.82 -24.23 2.78
C LEU A 44 13.16 -24.97 2.73
N ASP A 45 14.24 -24.31 2.29
CA ASP A 45 15.59 -24.89 2.30
C ASP A 45 16.04 -25.15 3.76
N VAL A 46 15.80 -24.22 4.68
CA VAL A 46 16.06 -24.44 6.12
C VAL A 46 15.19 -25.56 6.65
N CYS A 47 13.90 -25.55 6.39
CA CYS A 47 12.96 -26.59 6.84
C CYS A 47 13.39 -27.99 6.39
N SER A 48 13.93 -28.11 5.17
CA SER A 48 14.33 -29.42 4.61
C SER A 48 15.42 -30.16 5.40
N GLY A 49 16.19 -29.44 6.22
CA GLY A 49 17.20 -29.99 7.14
C GLY A 49 16.64 -30.53 8.45
N TYR A 50 15.33 -30.43 8.69
CA TYR A 50 14.70 -30.80 9.95
C TYR A 50 13.49 -31.73 9.76
N PRO A 51 13.10 -32.51 10.81
CA PRO A 51 11.86 -33.26 10.80
C PRO A 51 10.64 -32.37 10.56
N ILE A 52 9.69 -32.83 9.77
CA ILE A 52 8.50 -32.04 9.34
C ILE A 52 7.72 -31.49 10.55
N ILE A 53 7.67 -32.22 11.66
CA ILE A 53 7.01 -31.77 12.90
C ILE A 53 7.57 -30.45 13.44
N GLN A 54 8.80 -30.09 13.13
CA GLN A 54 9.45 -28.85 13.58
C GLN A 54 9.25 -27.69 12.60
N TRP A 55 8.76 -27.94 11.38
CA TRP A 55 8.61 -26.92 10.35
C TRP A 55 7.79 -25.70 10.77
N PRO A 56 6.67 -25.83 11.52
CA PRO A 56 5.94 -24.64 11.98
C PRO A 56 6.83 -23.66 12.77
N SER A 57 7.58 -24.16 13.74
CA SER A 57 8.49 -23.32 14.54
C SER A 57 9.65 -22.74 13.72
N ILE A 58 10.17 -23.51 12.76
CA ILE A 58 11.25 -23.06 11.87
C ILE A 58 10.75 -21.96 10.95
N ILE A 59 9.54 -22.08 10.40
CA ILE A 59 8.88 -21.07 9.58
C ILE A 59 8.76 -19.77 10.37
N ASP A 60 8.29 -19.82 11.62
CA ASP A 60 8.14 -18.67 12.50
C ASP A 60 9.48 -17.94 12.70
N ILE A 61 10.53 -18.66 13.08
CA ILE A 61 11.85 -18.07 13.35
C ILE A 61 12.50 -17.51 12.08
N THR A 62 12.35 -18.21 10.95
CA THR A 62 13.08 -17.86 9.71
C THR A 62 12.46 -16.66 8.98
N LEU A 63 11.17 -16.38 9.19
CA LEU A 63 10.47 -15.26 8.55
C LEU A 63 10.74 -13.90 9.20
N ASP A 64 11.33 -13.86 10.39
CA ASP A 64 11.59 -12.60 11.12
C ASP A 64 12.70 -11.73 10.50
N GLU A 65 13.46 -12.23 9.53
CA GLU A 65 14.58 -11.51 8.90
C GLU A 65 14.19 -10.90 7.54
N THR A 66 13.50 -9.76 7.52
CA THR A 66 12.98 -9.18 6.28
C THR A 66 13.73 -7.92 5.81
N GLY A 67 15.01 -8.01 5.50
CA GLY A 67 15.81 -6.88 4.99
C GLY A 67 15.40 -6.33 3.61
N TYR A 68 14.46 -6.98 2.89
CA TYR A 68 14.01 -6.54 1.56
C TYR A 68 12.84 -5.57 1.58
N LEU A 69 11.94 -5.73 2.54
CA LEU A 69 10.68 -5.01 2.58
C LEU A 69 10.87 -3.50 2.82
N PRO A 70 11.73 -3.03 3.75
CA PRO A 70 11.97 -1.60 3.92
C PRO A 70 12.42 -0.91 2.64
N LYS A 71 13.37 -1.49 1.90
CA LYS A 71 13.84 -0.95 0.61
C LYS A 71 12.76 -0.94 -0.47
N TRP A 72 11.85 -1.89 -0.42
CA TRP A 72 10.73 -1.94 -1.34
C TRP A 72 9.77 -0.77 -1.10
N TRP A 73 9.41 -0.49 0.17
CA TRP A 73 8.58 0.67 0.52
C TRP A 73 9.27 2.00 0.22
N ASP A 74 10.53 2.15 0.61
CA ASP A 74 11.30 3.36 0.34
C ASP A 74 11.31 3.69 -1.16
N GLY A 75 11.62 2.72 -2.01
CA GLY A 75 11.59 2.91 -3.46
C GLY A 75 10.20 3.24 -3.99
N LEU A 76 9.15 2.58 -3.52
CA LEU A 76 7.78 2.83 -3.96
C LEU A 76 7.34 4.24 -3.58
N PHE A 77 7.56 4.65 -2.33
CA PHE A 77 7.19 5.99 -1.85
C PHE A 77 7.97 7.09 -2.60
N HIS A 78 9.24 6.85 -2.91
CA HIS A 78 10.02 7.78 -3.73
C HIS A 78 9.44 7.90 -5.15
N ASP A 79 9.27 6.78 -5.86
CA ASP A 79 8.90 6.77 -7.28
C ASP A 79 7.44 7.19 -7.55
N VAL A 80 6.55 6.95 -6.61
CA VAL A 80 5.15 7.42 -6.66
C VAL A 80 5.04 8.81 -6.02
N GLY A 81 5.70 9.02 -4.89
CA GLY A 81 5.48 10.17 -4.03
C GLY A 81 6.01 11.47 -4.60
N LEU A 82 7.26 11.55 -5.05
CA LEU A 82 7.83 12.82 -5.55
C LEU A 82 7.03 13.43 -6.71
N PRO A 83 6.62 12.67 -7.75
CA PRO A 83 5.75 13.22 -8.78
C PRO A 83 4.41 13.73 -8.24
N MET A 84 3.90 13.11 -7.16
CA MET A 84 2.65 13.51 -6.54
C MET A 84 2.81 14.79 -5.72
N CYS A 85 3.89 14.94 -4.96
CA CYS A 85 4.23 16.19 -4.27
C CYS A 85 4.26 17.37 -5.26
N LYS A 86 4.97 17.21 -6.36
CA LYS A 86 5.05 18.25 -7.44
C LYS A 86 3.69 18.57 -8.03
N SER A 87 2.82 17.57 -8.22
CA SER A 87 1.46 17.81 -8.73
C SER A 87 0.63 18.60 -7.72
N THR A 88 0.64 18.21 -6.46
CA THR A 88 -0.14 18.87 -5.39
C THR A 88 0.34 20.31 -5.15
N ALA A 89 1.65 20.52 -5.16
CA ALA A 89 2.22 21.87 -5.02
C ALA A 89 1.76 22.79 -6.16
N ARG A 90 1.72 22.28 -7.37
CA ARG A 90 1.24 23.00 -8.55
C ARG A 90 -0.24 23.34 -8.46
N ASP A 91 -1.06 22.40 -7.98
CA ASP A 91 -2.51 22.57 -7.82
C ASP A 91 -2.84 23.62 -6.73
N LEU A 92 -2.03 23.70 -5.66
CA LEU A 92 -2.25 24.63 -4.54
C LEU A 92 -1.62 26.01 -4.73
N SER A 93 -0.45 26.10 -5.35
CA SER A 93 0.29 27.37 -5.46
C SER A 93 -0.06 28.21 -6.68
N GLN A 94 -0.83 27.70 -7.60
CA GLN A 94 -1.27 28.32 -8.87
C GLN A 94 -0.16 28.97 -9.75
N ALA A 95 1.05 29.19 -9.25
CA ALA A 95 2.02 30.03 -9.97
C ALA A 95 3.49 29.67 -9.80
N LYS A 96 3.92 28.98 -8.77
CA LYS A 96 5.34 28.68 -8.59
C LYS A 96 5.57 27.19 -8.56
N ALA A 97 6.25 26.69 -9.59
CA ALA A 97 6.84 25.36 -9.54
C ALA A 97 7.70 25.27 -8.26
N ALA A 98 7.53 24.17 -7.51
CA ALA A 98 8.44 23.83 -6.43
C ALA A 98 9.87 23.89 -6.98
N ASP A 99 10.74 24.55 -6.28
CA ASP A 99 12.16 24.59 -6.60
C ASP A 99 12.86 23.29 -6.15
N ASP A 100 14.11 23.11 -6.54
CA ASP A 100 14.89 21.91 -6.20
C ASP A 100 15.06 21.72 -4.68
N SER A 101 14.94 22.79 -3.87
CA SER A 101 15.03 22.69 -2.40
C SER A 101 13.81 21.98 -1.79
N SER A 102 12.64 22.19 -2.37
CA SER A 102 11.42 21.48 -1.97
C SER A 102 11.49 19.98 -2.28
N ASP A 103 12.16 19.58 -3.35
CA ASP A 103 12.34 18.17 -3.72
C ASP A 103 13.11 17.38 -2.64
N LEU A 104 14.15 17.97 -2.06
CA LEU A 104 14.92 17.35 -0.96
C LEU A 104 14.07 17.20 0.30
N LEU A 105 13.34 18.24 0.69
CA LEU A 105 12.46 18.20 1.86
C LEU A 105 11.37 17.13 1.70
N TRP A 106 10.76 17.04 0.53
CA TRP A 106 9.76 16.01 0.27
C TRP A 106 10.37 14.61 0.23
N ALA A 107 11.56 14.45 -0.35
CA ALA A 107 12.23 13.16 -0.40
C ALA A 107 12.52 12.62 1.02
N ASP A 108 12.98 13.48 1.94
CA ASP A 108 13.23 13.10 3.33
C ASP A 108 11.94 12.74 4.06
N SER A 109 10.90 13.58 3.93
CA SER A 109 9.59 13.29 4.52
C SER A 109 8.98 11.99 3.99
N LEU A 110 9.11 11.71 2.70
CA LEU A 110 8.64 10.46 2.08
C LEU A 110 9.41 9.25 2.56
N ARG A 111 10.71 9.40 2.83
CA ARG A 111 11.54 8.33 3.42
C ARG A 111 11.09 7.99 4.83
N ASP A 112 10.78 9.00 5.65
CA ASP A 112 10.25 8.81 7.00
C ASP A 112 8.88 8.11 6.96
N TYR A 113 7.99 8.52 6.07
CA TYR A 113 6.70 7.84 5.85
C TYR A 113 6.90 6.38 5.42
N ALA A 114 7.80 6.12 4.48
CA ALA A 114 8.12 4.77 4.03
C ALA A 114 8.67 3.90 5.16
N ALA A 115 9.55 4.44 5.99
CA ALA A 115 10.13 3.73 7.13
C ALA A 115 9.06 3.38 8.18
N ASN A 116 8.21 4.34 8.54
CA ASN A 116 7.10 4.14 9.48
C ASN A 116 6.08 3.12 8.95
N ARG A 117 5.75 3.22 7.66
CA ARG A 117 4.84 2.30 6.99
C ARG A 117 5.41 0.88 6.91
N ALA A 118 6.68 0.75 6.54
CA ALA A 118 7.38 -0.52 6.53
C ALA A 118 7.37 -1.15 7.92
N GLY A 119 7.71 -0.41 8.97
CA GLY A 119 7.71 -0.90 10.35
C GLY A 119 6.34 -1.45 10.77
N SER A 120 5.25 -0.75 10.43
CA SER A 120 3.89 -1.18 10.77
C SER A 120 3.39 -2.36 9.94
N ASN A 121 3.75 -2.42 8.66
CA ASN A 121 3.19 -3.39 7.71
C ASN A 121 4.05 -4.65 7.54
N ILE A 122 5.35 -4.62 7.84
CA ILE A 122 6.22 -5.80 7.74
C ILE A 122 5.63 -6.96 8.56
N SER A 123 5.23 -6.72 9.80
CA SER A 123 4.64 -7.75 10.66
C SER A 123 3.36 -8.32 10.07
N ILE A 124 2.47 -7.48 9.51
CA ILE A 124 1.22 -7.93 8.89
C ILE A 124 1.50 -8.75 7.62
N VAL A 125 2.41 -8.26 6.78
CA VAL A 125 2.76 -8.90 5.51
C VAL A 125 3.52 -10.20 5.75
N SER A 126 4.43 -10.26 6.72
CA SER A 126 5.14 -11.48 7.14
C SER A 126 4.20 -12.47 7.83
N GLY A 127 3.30 -12.00 8.69
CA GLY A 127 2.25 -12.83 9.30
C GLY A 127 1.36 -13.50 8.25
N THR A 128 0.91 -12.76 7.23
CA THR A 128 0.13 -13.32 6.12
C THR A 128 0.92 -14.39 5.33
N LEU A 129 2.23 -14.19 5.15
CA LEU A 129 3.09 -15.19 4.51
C LEU A 129 3.22 -16.45 5.35
N ARG A 130 3.50 -16.29 6.65
CA ARG A 130 3.59 -17.37 7.62
C ARG A 130 2.31 -18.21 7.62
N ASP A 131 1.16 -17.56 7.80
CA ASP A 131 -0.14 -18.23 7.87
C ASP A 131 -0.46 -18.97 6.56
N SER A 132 -0.09 -18.40 5.42
CA SER A 132 -0.23 -19.07 4.12
C SER A 132 0.66 -20.32 4.01
N LEU A 133 1.91 -20.26 4.44
CA LEU A 133 2.82 -21.40 4.41
C LEU A 133 2.37 -22.51 5.37
N LEU A 134 1.94 -22.14 6.59
CA LEU A 134 1.43 -23.10 7.57
C LEU A 134 0.14 -23.77 7.11
N ALA A 135 -0.77 -23.03 6.46
CA ALA A 135 -2.00 -23.60 5.90
C ALA A 135 -1.70 -24.58 4.76
N ILE A 136 -0.79 -24.20 3.84
CA ILE A 136 -0.37 -25.10 2.75
C ILE A 136 0.31 -26.35 3.30
N LEU A 137 1.23 -26.21 4.27
CA LEU A 137 1.91 -27.34 4.91
C LEU A 137 0.90 -28.30 5.54
N ARG A 138 -0.06 -27.79 6.31
CA ARG A 138 -1.09 -28.59 6.95
C ARG A 138 -1.91 -29.38 5.94
N ASN A 139 -2.40 -28.73 4.90
CA ASN A 139 -3.18 -29.36 3.84
C ASN A 139 -2.38 -30.46 3.10
N GLU A 140 -1.10 -30.23 2.81
CA GLU A 140 -0.24 -31.23 2.16
C GLU A 140 -0.03 -32.47 3.05
N MET A 141 0.10 -32.27 4.35
CA MET A 141 0.26 -33.38 5.31
C MET A 141 -1.05 -34.17 5.51
N GLU A 142 -2.20 -33.52 5.41
CA GLU A 142 -3.52 -34.19 5.47
C GLU A 142 -3.80 -35.00 4.19
N ASP A 143 -3.49 -34.42 3.02
CA ASP A 143 -3.73 -35.04 1.71
C ASP A 143 -2.81 -36.26 1.47
N GLU A 144 -1.55 -36.20 1.87
CA GLU A 144 -0.54 -37.22 1.59
C GLU A 144 0.49 -37.33 2.74
N PRO A 145 0.13 -38.02 3.88
CA PRO A 145 0.97 -38.03 5.08
C PRO A 145 2.37 -38.66 4.89
N ALA A 146 2.57 -39.48 3.87
CA ALA A 146 3.85 -40.14 3.56
C ALA A 146 4.68 -39.44 2.50
N LEU A 147 4.39 -38.18 2.19
CA LEU A 147 5.11 -37.43 1.17
C LEU A 147 6.57 -37.19 1.56
N GLY A 148 7.50 -37.55 0.69
CA GLY A 148 8.93 -37.26 0.92
C GLY A 148 9.22 -35.75 0.91
N ILE A 149 10.20 -35.31 1.73
CA ILE A 149 10.57 -33.90 1.96
C ILE A 149 10.73 -33.13 0.64
N GLU A 150 11.46 -33.66 -0.34
CA GLU A 150 11.67 -32.97 -1.63
C GLU A 150 10.36 -32.68 -2.38
N LYS A 151 9.43 -33.66 -2.38
CA LYS A 151 8.13 -33.49 -3.03
C LYS A 151 7.28 -32.47 -2.25
N LEU A 152 7.32 -32.52 -0.93
CA LEU A 152 6.63 -31.58 -0.04
C LEU A 152 7.11 -30.15 -0.30
N VAL A 153 8.42 -29.90 -0.33
CA VAL A 153 9.01 -28.59 -0.67
C VAL A 153 8.51 -28.08 -2.02
N LYS A 154 8.54 -28.93 -3.06
CA LYS A 154 8.07 -28.55 -4.41
C LYS A 154 6.58 -28.18 -4.42
N ARG A 155 5.73 -28.93 -3.72
CA ARG A 155 4.29 -28.68 -3.65
C ARG A 155 3.98 -27.39 -2.88
N ILE A 156 4.58 -27.19 -1.70
CA ILE A 156 4.40 -25.97 -0.91
C ILE A 156 4.82 -24.76 -1.73
N TYR A 157 5.99 -24.80 -2.36
CA TYR A 157 6.48 -23.69 -3.19
C TYR A 157 5.57 -23.42 -4.40
N GLY A 158 5.06 -24.46 -5.05
CA GLY A 158 4.12 -24.35 -6.17
C GLY A 158 2.80 -23.71 -5.76
N LYS A 159 2.15 -24.23 -4.70
CA LYS A 159 0.89 -23.70 -4.16
C LYS A 159 1.07 -22.25 -3.65
N TYR A 160 2.18 -21.95 -2.98
CA TYR A 160 2.48 -20.60 -2.55
C TYR A 160 2.59 -19.62 -3.72
N LYS A 161 3.26 -19.98 -4.81
CA LYS A 161 3.38 -19.11 -6.00
C LYS A 161 2.02 -18.72 -6.60
N GLU A 162 1.07 -19.65 -6.62
CA GLU A 162 -0.29 -19.35 -7.10
C GLU A 162 -1.04 -18.43 -6.14
N LEU A 163 -0.98 -18.71 -4.85
CA LEU A 163 -1.61 -17.88 -3.80
C LEU A 163 -1.00 -16.47 -3.75
N ALA A 164 0.31 -16.36 -3.90
CA ALA A 164 1.02 -15.08 -3.79
C ALA A 164 0.67 -14.08 -4.89
N LYS A 165 0.24 -14.51 -6.08
CA LYS A 165 -0.03 -13.62 -7.21
C LYS A 165 -1.01 -12.50 -6.85
N TRP A 166 -2.17 -12.86 -6.32
CA TRP A 166 -3.19 -11.89 -5.95
C TRP A 166 -2.84 -11.09 -4.69
N GLN A 167 -2.17 -11.72 -3.70
CA GLN A 167 -1.74 -11.05 -2.48
C GLN A 167 -0.71 -9.95 -2.79
N VAL A 168 0.33 -10.29 -3.54
CA VAL A 168 1.39 -9.34 -3.92
C VAL A 168 0.82 -8.19 -4.74
N ARG A 169 -0.07 -8.48 -5.70
CA ARG A 169 -0.75 -7.45 -6.48
C ARG A 169 -1.56 -6.50 -5.61
N ARG A 170 -2.36 -7.05 -4.70
CA ARG A 170 -3.17 -6.25 -3.77
C ARG A 170 -2.31 -5.37 -2.88
N ILE A 171 -1.21 -5.90 -2.33
CA ILE A 171 -0.27 -5.12 -1.52
C ILE A 171 0.31 -3.98 -2.36
N ALA A 172 0.89 -4.28 -3.52
CA ALA A 172 1.54 -3.29 -4.36
C ALA A 172 0.58 -2.17 -4.82
N GLN A 173 -0.65 -2.52 -5.18
CA GLN A 173 -1.67 -1.54 -5.57
C GLN A 173 -2.12 -0.67 -4.40
N THR A 174 -2.39 -1.28 -3.23
CA THR A 174 -2.78 -0.53 -2.03
C THR A 174 -1.67 0.43 -1.61
N GLU A 175 -0.42 -0.04 -1.53
CA GLU A 175 0.71 0.78 -1.11
C GLU A 175 1.04 1.89 -2.13
N ALA A 176 0.84 1.67 -3.43
CA ALA A 176 0.99 2.73 -4.42
C ALA A 176 -0.05 3.85 -4.25
N MET A 177 -1.28 3.50 -3.86
CA MET A 177 -2.33 4.49 -3.58
C MET A 177 -2.08 5.22 -2.26
N VAL A 178 -1.59 4.51 -1.24
CA VAL A 178 -1.14 5.11 0.03
C VAL A 178 0.00 6.11 -0.23
N ALA A 179 1.04 5.70 -0.95
CA ALA A 179 2.17 6.57 -1.28
C ALA A 179 1.73 7.84 -2.04
N MET A 180 0.76 7.71 -2.95
CA MET A 180 0.17 8.85 -3.64
C MET A 180 -0.55 9.80 -2.68
N ALA A 181 -1.34 9.26 -1.76
CA ALA A 181 -2.15 10.05 -0.83
C ALA A 181 -1.29 10.75 0.23
N ASP A 182 -0.34 10.02 0.83
CA ASP A 182 0.61 10.55 1.83
C ASP A 182 1.48 11.64 1.22
N ALA A 183 2.03 11.42 0.03
CA ALA A 183 2.84 12.42 -0.68
C ALA A 183 2.05 13.70 -0.99
N SER A 184 0.80 13.55 -1.43
CA SER A 184 -0.08 14.71 -1.63
C SER A 184 -0.34 15.47 -0.33
N ASN A 185 -0.42 14.75 0.81
CA ASN A 185 -0.59 15.37 2.12
C ASN A 185 0.69 16.08 2.59
N VAL A 186 1.86 15.43 2.44
CA VAL A 186 3.17 16.03 2.76
C VAL A 186 3.34 17.35 2.01
N ALA A 187 3.14 17.34 0.69
CA ALA A 187 3.27 18.55 -0.11
C ALA A 187 2.31 19.67 0.31
N ALA A 188 1.05 19.32 0.62
CA ALA A 188 0.06 20.30 1.07
C ALA A 188 0.40 20.90 2.43
N GLN A 189 0.99 20.13 3.34
CA GLN A 189 1.38 20.62 4.67
C GLN A 189 2.66 21.47 4.65
N THR A 190 3.55 21.28 3.67
CA THR A 190 4.78 22.09 3.54
C THR A 190 4.55 23.44 2.88
N LEU A 191 3.37 23.63 2.28
CA LEU A 191 2.99 24.91 1.67
C LEU A 191 2.22 25.75 2.70
N ASP A 192 2.59 27.02 2.82
CA ASP A 192 1.87 27.98 3.66
C ASP A 192 0.63 28.54 2.93
N VAL A 193 -0.29 27.62 2.59
CA VAL A 193 -1.53 27.92 1.87
C VAL A 193 -2.70 27.24 2.55
N ALA A 194 -3.69 28.02 2.97
CA ALA A 194 -4.94 27.46 3.47
C ALA A 194 -5.73 26.80 2.34
N PHE A 195 -6.25 25.59 2.56
CA PHE A 195 -6.99 24.84 1.54
C PHE A 195 -8.19 24.07 2.11
N THR A 196 -9.07 23.64 1.23
CA THR A 196 -10.11 22.67 1.51
C THR A 196 -9.76 21.33 0.88
N LYS A 197 -10.23 20.24 1.48
CA LYS A 197 -10.08 18.86 0.99
C LYS A 197 -11.43 18.36 0.51
N GLN A 198 -11.44 17.71 -0.66
CA GLN A 198 -12.63 17.08 -1.21
C GLN A 198 -12.36 15.63 -1.55
N TRP A 199 -13.23 14.74 -1.07
CA TRP A 199 -13.18 13.32 -1.42
C TRP A 199 -13.56 13.11 -2.88
N CYS A 200 -12.77 12.31 -3.59
CA CYS A 200 -13.01 11.97 -4.99
C CYS A 200 -12.90 10.45 -5.17
N ILE A 201 -14.00 9.80 -5.54
CA ILE A 201 -13.98 8.37 -5.84
C ILE A 201 -13.28 8.08 -7.17
N SER A 202 -12.83 6.84 -7.31
CA SER A 202 -12.38 6.34 -8.62
C SER A 202 -13.56 5.94 -9.48
N GLY A 203 -13.52 6.21 -10.77
CA GLY A 203 -14.49 5.68 -11.72
C GLY A 203 -14.29 4.18 -12.05
N LEU A 204 -13.62 3.41 -11.19
CA LEU A 204 -13.23 2.01 -11.41
C LEU A 204 -14.27 1.03 -10.84
N GLY A 205 -15.52 1.17 -11.08
CA GLY A 205 -16.58 0.15 -10.96
C GLY A 205 -16.76 -0.66 -9.66
N ASN A 206 -15.84 -0.60 -8.71
CA ASN A 206 -15.83 -1.36 -7.45
C ASN A 206 -15.69 -0.45 -6.23
N THR A 207 -16.26 0.74 -6.27
CA THR A 207 -16.26 1.64 -5.12
C THR A 207 -17.23 1.11 -4.06
N ARG A 208 -16.87 1.15 -2.79
CA ARG A 208 -17.76 0.80 -1.68
C ARG A 208 -18.86 1.84 -1.54
N ASP A 209 -20.04 1.42 -1.10
CA ASP A 209 -21.18 2.33 -0.87
C ASP A 209 -20.81 3.45 0.12
N THR A 210 -20.03 3.13 1.17
CA THR A 210 -19.52 4.10 2.14
C THR A 210 -18.64 5.16 1.48
N HIS A 211 -17.84 4.79 0.50
CA HIS A 211 -16.98 5.71 -0.25
C HIS A 211 -17.75 6.48 -1.33
N GLU A 212 -18.74 5.86 -1.98
CA GLU A 212 -19.65 6.54 -2.91
C GLU A 212 -20.41 7.66 -2.21
N ALA A 213 -20.86 7.41 -0.98
CA ALA A 213 -21.50 8.43 -0.17
C ALA A 213 -20.61 9.63 0.11
N MET A 214 -19.28 9.44 0.11
CA MET A 214 -18.29 10.50 0.35
C MET A 214 -17.96 11.31 -0.90
N ASP A 215 -18.29 10.86 -2.11
CA ASP A 215 -17.90 11.58 -3.34
C ASP A 215 -18.41 13.04 -3.32
N GLY A 216 -17.46 13.96 -3.53
CA GLY A 216 -17.74 15.40 -3.48
C GLY A 216 -17.82 16.00 -2.07
N VAL A 217 -17.80 15.21 -0.99
CA VAL A 217 -17.76 15.73 0.36
C VAL A 217 -16.50 16.57 0.55
N THR A 218 -16.68 17.79 1.10
CA THR A 218 -15.60 18.77 1.28
C THR A 218 -15.48 19.12 2.74
N VAL A 219 -14.25 19.13 3.25
CA VAL A 219 -13.90 19.49 4.62
C VAL A 219 -12.75 20.49 4.63
N ASP A 220 -12.50 21.13 5.77
CA ASP A 220 -11.32 21.97 5.98
C ASP A 220 -10.02 21.13 5.99
N GLN A 221 -8.89 21.80 5.78
CA GLN A 221 -7.59 21.13 5.79
C GLN A 221 -7.29 20.35 7.07
N TYR A 222 -7.82 20.79 8.20
CA TYR A 222 -7.61 20.16 9.51
C TYR A 222 -8.74 19.22 9.94
N ASP A 223 -9.86 19.19 9.23
CA ASP A 223 -11.00 18.35 9.59
C ASP A 223 -10.89 16.96 8.94
N PRO A 224 -11.16 15.87 9.67
CA PRO A 224 -11.19 14.54 9.09
C PRO A 224 -12.48 14.31 8.30
N PHE A 225 -12.40 13.39 7.33
CA PHE A 225 -13.57 12.74 6.77
C PHE A 225 -14.05 11.65 7.74
N THR A 226 -15.35 11.53 7.94
CA THR A 226 -15.95 10.54 8.84
C THR A 226 -16.70 9.49 8.03
N LEU A 227 -16.26 8.24 8.12
CA LEU A 227 -16.88 7.07 7.51
C LEU A 227 -17.33 6.08 8.59
N PRO A 228 -18.17 5.10 8.27
CA PRO A 228 -18.59 4.08 9.24
C PRO A 228 -17.41 3.31 9.88
N GLY A 229 -16.33 3.10 9.13
CA GLY A 229 -15.13 2.39 9.60
C GLY A 229 -14.10 3.27 10.32
N GLY A 230 -14.38 4.55 10.56
CA GLY A 230 -13.50 5.46 11.29
C GLY A 230 -13.28 6.81 10.60
N GLN A 231 -12.36 7.58 11.16
CA GLN A 231 -11.99 8.90 10.62
C GLN A 231 -10.70 8.81 9.83
N LEU A 232 -10.61 9.59 8.75
CA LEU A 232 -9.43 9.69 7.89
C LEU A 232 -9.18 11.16 7.55
N MET A 233 -7.94 11.62 7.67
CA MET A 233 -7.58 12.96 7.20
C MET A 233 -7.65 13.07 5.68
N TYR A 234 -7.45 11.96 4.95
CA TYR A 234 -7.56 11.82 3.50
C TYR A 234 -7.77 10.33 3.17
N PRO A 235 -8.22 9.96 1.96
CA PRO A 235 -8.29 8.56 1.56
C PRO A 235 -6.95 7.85 1.79
N HIS A 236 -6.98 6.64 2.33
CA HIS A 236 -5.82 5.81 2.73
C HIS A 236 -5.08 6.24 4.00
N ASP A 237 -5.48 7.29 4.68
CA ASP A 237 -4.89 7.68 5.95
C ASP A 237 -5.08 6.60 7.02
N THR A 238 -4.00 6.29 7.74
CA THR A 238 -4.03 5.34 8.86
C THR A 238 -3.80 5.99 10.21
N SER A 239 -3.57 7.30 10.26
CA SER A 239 -3.16 8.03 11.47
C SER A 239 -4.25 8.11 12.53
N LEU A 240 -5.52 8.09 12.11
CA LEU A 240 -6.68 8.17 13.00
C LEU A 240 -7.34 6.82 13.32
N GLY A 241 -6.66 5.71 13.00
CA GLY A 241 -7.12 4.37 13.36
C GLY A 241 -8.32 3.85 12.55
N ALA A 242 -8.52 4.35 11.33
CA ALA A 242 -9.55 3.82 10.45
C ALA A 242 -9.32 2.34 10.15
N SER A 243 -10.42 1.59 10.00
CA SER A 243 -10.37 0.15 9.76
C SER A 243 -9.70 -0.19 8.42
N ALA A 244 -9.05 -1.35 8.35
CA ALA A 244 -8.43 -1.85 7.13
C ALA A 244 -9.45 -1.97 5.97
N SER A 245 -10.74 -2.16 6.28
CA SER A 245 -11.81 -2.19 5.28
C SER A 245 -11.99 -0.87 4.54
N GLU A 246 -11.61 0.27 5.11
CA GLU A 246 -11.69 1.57 4.44
C GLU A 246 -10.43 1.88 3.59
N ILE A 247 -9.34 1.14 3.80
CA ILE A 247 -8.02 1.44 3.23
C ILE A 247 -7.63 0.46 2.11
N ILE A 248 -7.75 -0.86 2.38
CA ILE A 248 -7.29 -1.90 1.46
C ILE A 248 -8.13 -1.91 0.18
N ASN A 249 -7.47 -1.98 -0.99
CA ASN A 249 -8.10 -1.92 -2.31
C ASN A 249 -8.93 -0.64 -2.56
N CYS A 250 -8.76 0.40 -1.80
CA CYS A 250 -9.33 1.69 -2.09
C CYS A 250 -8.57 2.35 -3.26
N ALA A 251 -9.27 3.08 -4.10
CA ALA A 251 -8.67 3.89 -5.17
C ALA A 251 -9.20 5.34 -5.17
N CYS A 252 -9.78 5.76 -4.05
CA CYS A 252 -10.20 7.14 -3.85
C CYS A 252 -8.99 8.06 -3.72
N CYS A 253 -9.18 9.34 -3.96
CA CYS A 253 -8.16 10.37 -3.83
C CYS A 253 -8.75 11.63 -3.19
N CYS A 254 -7.89 12.59 -2.91
CA CYS A 254 -8.26 13.86 -2.32
C CYS A 254 -7.91 15.01 -3.27
N ILE A 255 -8.90 15.80 -3.66
CA ILE A 255 -8.68 17.06 -4.38
C ILE A 255 -8.50 18.15 -3.33
N ARG A 256 -7.45 18.93 -3.46
CA ARG A 256 -7.16 20.07 -2.60
C ARG A 256 -7.32 21.35 -3.39
N ARG A 257 -8.01 22.33 -2.80
CA ARG A 257 -8.21 23.66 -3.43
C ARG A 257 -7.82 24.75 -2.45
N PRO A 258 -7.02 25.73 -2.89
CA PRO A 258 -6.73 26.89 -2.05
C PRO A 258 -8.05 27.60 -1.69
N LYS A 259 -8.04 28.24 -0.52
CA LYS A 259 -9.15 29.08 -0.05
C LYS A 259 -9.07 30.48 -0.61
#